data_c4aed4a98371280988c2b658c0a81656
#
_entry.id   c4aed4a98371280988c2b658c0a81656
#
_cell.length_a   1.000
_cell.length_b   1.000
_cell.length_c   1.000
_cell.angle_alpha   90.00
_cell.angle_beta   90.00
_cell.angle_gamma   90.00
#
_symmetry.space_group_name_H-M   'P 1'
#
loop_
_entity.id
_entity.type
_entity.pdbx_description
1 polymer ?
#
loop_
_entity_poly.entity_id
_entity_poly.type
_entity_poly.pdbx_seq_one_letter_code
_entity_poly.pdbx_strand_id
1 'polypeptide(L)'
;MKINAYEIWERLFAEGWTINAVAGVLGNMQSESSINPGIWESLDAGNLNGGYSLVQWTPASKYIDWANARGQDPSQLETALDRIVWEVENDVQWGYSAFGEPPPYDFYTFTQSMEAPSVLAMYFIRFYERPADVNQPWRGTQADFWYEYLTGEEPPNPPDPPISRKKMPIYMMLRPF
;
A
#
# COMPACT_ATOMS: atom_id res chain seq x y z
N MET A 1 -5.81 14.48 7.70
CA MET A 1 -6.04 13.31 6.83
C MET A 1 -6.37 13.71 5.39
N LYS A 2 -7.53 14.33 5.09
CA LYS A 2 -7.93 14.63 3.69
C LYS A 2 -6.99 15.59 2.96
N ILE A 3 -6.50 16.62 3.64
CA ILE A 3 -5.50 17.54 3.06
C ILE A 3 -4.24 16.78 2.68
N ASN A 4 -3.66 16.02 3.59
CA ASN A 4 -2.46 15.24 3.31
C ASN A 4 -2.70 14.22 2.19
N ALA A 5 -3.86 13.56 2.14
CA ALA A 5 -4.17 12.61 1.07
C ALA A 5 -4.20 13.28 -0.32
N TYR A 6 -4.72 14.51 -0.40
CA TYR A 6 -4.73 15.28 -1.64
C TYR A 6 -3.30 15.68 -2.05
N GLU A 7 -2.49 16.18 -1.12
CA GLU A 7 -1.08 16.55 -1.37
C GLU A 7 -0.25 15.31 -1.78
N ILE A 8 -0.49 14.15 -1.17
CA ILE A 8 0.14 12.87 -1.56
C ILE A 8 -0.23 12.52 -3.00
N TRP A 9 -1.52 12.62 -3.32
CA TRP A 9 -1.97 12.35 -4.68
C TRP A 9 -1.32 13.29 -5.71
N GLU A 10 -1.34 14.60 -5.49
CA GLU A 10 -0.72 15.57 -6.41
C GLU A 10 0.76 15.27 -6.61
N ARG A 11 1.50 15.02 -5.53
CA ARG A 11 2.94 14.74 -5.59
C ARG A 11 3.25 13.42 -6.31
N LEU A 12 2.60 12.32 -5.97
CA LEU A 12 2.85 11.02 -6.59
C LEU A 12 2.35 10.98 -8.04
N PHE A 13 1.24 11.63 -8.34
CA PHE A 13 0.76 11.77 -9.71
C PHE A 13 1.74 12.56 -10.59
N ALA A 14 2.38 13.60 -10.06
CA ALA A 14 3.44 14.33 -10.75
C ALA A 14 4.68 13.46 -11.02
N GLU A 15 4.93 12.42 -10.21
CA GLU A 15 5.94 11.37 -10.45
C GLU A 15 5.47 10.28 -11.42
N GLY A 16 4.29 10.42 -12.00
CA GLY A 16 3.74 9.50 -12.99
C GLY A 16 3.02 8.27 -12.40
N TRP A 17 2.69 8.27 -11.11
CA TRP A 17 1.88 7.20 -10.53
C TRP A 17 0.46 7.24 -11.04
N THR A 18 -0.16 6.08 -11.20
CA THR A 18 -1.60 6.00 -11.48
C THR A 18 -2.41 6.36 -10.25
N ILE A 19 -3.61 6.90 -10.45
CA ILE A 19 -4.52 7.18 -9.34
C ILE A 19 -4.90 5.91 -8.58
N ASN A 20 -4.96 4.77 -9.27
CA ASN A 20 -5.24 3.46 -8.68
C ASN A 20 -4.14 3.07 -7.67
N ALA A 21 -2.87 3.21 -8.07
CA ALA A 21 -1.73 2.93 -7.19
C ALA A 21 -1.68 3.89 -6.00
N VAL A 22 -1.90 5.19 -6.22
CA VAL A 22 -1.97 6.18 -5.13
C VAL A 22 -3.06 5.83 -4.14
N ALA A 23 -4.27 5.51 -4.62
CA ALA A 23 -5.38 5.13 -3.75
C ALA A 23 -5.09 3.85 -2.96
N GLY A 24 -4.45 2.85 -3.58
CA GLY A 24 -3.99 1.63 -2.91
C GLY A 24 -3.03 1.91 -1.76
N VAL A 25 -2.07 2.80 -1.97
CA VAL A 25 -1.11 3.22 -0.93
C VAL A 25 -1.80 4.04 0.16
N LEU A 26 -2.70 4.96 -0.19
CA LEU A 26 -3.47 5.75 0.78
C LEU A 26 -4.32 4.88 1.72
N GLY A 27 -4.89 3.77 1.22
CA GLY A 27 -5.61 2.80 2.05
C GLY A 27 -4.71 2.18 3.13
N ASN A 28 -3.46 1.88 2.81
CA ASN A 28 -2.47 1.41 3.78
C ASN A 28 -2.04 2.54 4.74
N MET A 29 -1.68 3.72 4.24
CA MET A 29 -1.28 4.86 5.06
C MET A 29 -2.38 5.29 6.04
N GLN A 30 -3.65 5.15 5.68
CA GLN A 30 -4.75 5.41 6.60
C GLN A 30 -4.73 4.47 7.81
N SER A 31 -4.46 3.20 7.58
CA SER A 31 -4.38 2.19 8.65
C SER A 31 -3.11 2.34 9.49
N GLU A 32 -1.98 2.68 8.87
CA GLU A 32 -0.68 2.78 9.54
C GLU A 32 -0.56 4.05 10.40
N SER A 33 -0.96 5.18 9.84
CA SER A 33 -0.63 6.49 10.41
C SER A 33 -1.78 7.49 10.44
N SER A 34 -2.99 7.11 10.00
CA SER A 34 -4.06 8.06 9.70
C SER A 34 -3.61 9.15 8.70
N ILE A 35 -2.69 8.78 7.79
CA ILE A 35 -2.06 9.67 6.80
C ILE A 35 -1.38 10.88 7.49
N ASN A 36 -0.64 10.61 8.57
CA ASN A 36 0.09 11.61 9.35
C ASN A 36 1.60 11.33 9.28
N PRO A 37 2.40 12.21 8.65
CA PRO A 37 3.85 11.99 8.49
C PRO A 37 4.63 12.11 9.81
N GLY A 38 4.07 12.73 10.84
CA GLY A 38 4.76 12.97 12.13
C GLY A 38 4.38 11.99 13.24
N ILE A 39 3.70 10.87 12.92
CA ILE A 39 3.20 9.96 13.96
C ILE A 39 4.18 8.83 14.28
N TRP A 40 4.34 8.55 15.56
CA TRP A 40 5.08 7.42 16.09
C TRP A 40 4.14 6.24 16.38
N GLU A 41 4.62 5.02 16.19
CA GLU A 41 3.93 3.81 16.61
C GLU A 41 3.57 3.89 18.10
N SER A 42 2.33 3.55 18.42
CA SER A 42 1.81 3.61 19.80
C SER A 42 1.98 4.96 20.50
N LEU A 43 2.21 6.06 19.73
CA LEU A 43 2.50 7.40 20.24
C LEU A 43 3.77 7.47 21.11
N ASP A 44 4.66 6.49 21.00
CA ASP A 44 5.93 6.41 21.74
C ASP A 44 7.01 7.25 21.05
N ALA A 45 6.95 8.57 21.29
CA ALA A 45 7.81 9.54 20.62
C ALA A 45 9.30 9.30 20.94
N GLY A 46 10.11 9.18 19.90
CA GLY A 46 11.56 8.95 20.00
C GLY A 46 11.97 7.47 20.05
N ASN A 47 11.03 6.54 19.96
CA ASN A 47 11.34 5.11 19.86
C ASN A 47 11.86 4.76 18.45
N LEU A 48 13.16 4.81 18.28
CA LEU A 48 13.81 4.53 17.00
C LEU A 48 13.70 3.07 16.54
N ASN A 49 13.29 2.15 17.41
CA ASN A 49 13.08 0.75 17.08
C ASN A 49 11.64 0.43 16.63
N GLY A 50 10.68 1.30 16.97
CA GLY A 50 9.29 1.20 16.52
C GLY A 50 9.07 1.74 15.11
N GLY A 51 7.80 1.90 14.72
CA GLY A 51 7.40 2.48 13.46
C GLY A 51 7.28 4.01 13.52
N TYR A 52 7.52 4.68 12.39
CA TYR A 52 7.35 6.13 12.27
C TYR A 52 6.87 6.55 10.89
N SER A 53 6.08 7.62 10.84
CA SER A 53 5.62 8.32 9.65
C SER A 53 4.52 7.59 8.86
N LEU A 54 4.30 7.92 7.57
CA LEU A 54 3.16 7.55 6.75
C LEU A 54 2.90 6.04 6.66
N VAL A 55 3.94 5.26 6.47
CA VAL A 55 3.90 3.80 6.29
C VAL A 55 4.55 3.07 7.48
N GLN A 56 4.74 3.76 8.60
CA GLN A 56 5.34 3.21 9.81
C GLN A 56 6.65 2.47 9.56
N TRP A 57 7.63 3.14 8.87
CA TRP A 57 8.94 2.55 8.65
C TRP A 57 9.52 1.99 9.96
N THR A 58 9.78 0.71 9.97
CA THR A 58 10.28 -0.03 11.14
C THR A 58 11.62 -0.70 10.80
N PRO A 59 12.70 -0.48 11.58
CA PRO A 59 12.80 0.51 12.65
C PRO A 59 12.72 1.95 12.12
N ALA A 60 12.20 2.88 12.92
CA ALA A 60 12.06 4.31 12.55
C ALA A 60 13.38 4.94 12.10
N SER A 61 14.51 4.46 12.65
CA SER A 61 15.86 4.90 12.25
C SER A 61 16.12 4.76 10.76
N LYS A 62 15.56 3.76 10.07
CA LYS A 62 15.71 3.60 8.60
C LYS A 62 15.30 4.86 7.84
N TYR A 63 14.20 5.47 8.25
CA TYR A 63 13.69 6.67 7.60
C TYR A 63 14.32 7.94 8.17
N ILE A 64 14.40 8.05 9.50
CA ILE A 64 14.91 9.25 10.19
C ILE A 64 16.38 9.51 9.82
N ASP A 65 17.23 8.48 9.84
CA ASP A 65 18.64 8.63 9.45
C ASP A 65 18.79 8.99 7.98
N TRP A 66 17.95 8.41 7.12
CA TRP A 66 17.91 8.73 5.69
C TRP A 66 17.54 10.20 5.44
N ALA A 67 16.51 10.72 6.15
CA ALA A 67 16.08 12.12 6.06
C ALA A 67 17.16 13.07 6.59
N ASN A 68 17.71 12.79 7.77
CA ASN A 68 18.75 13.58 8.40
C ASN A 68 20.01 13.68 7.53
N ALA A 69 20.42 12.59 6.89
CA ALA A 69 21.57 12.57 5.97
C ALA A 69 21.37 13.49 4.74
N ARG A 70 20.13 13.88 4.45
CA ARG A 70 19.74 14.80 3.37
C ARG A 70 19.40 16.20 3.87
N GLY A 71 19.52 16.46 5.17
CA GLY A 71 19.15 17.73 5.80
C GLY A 71 17.65 18.00 5.78
N GLN A 72 16.83 16.94 5.68
CA GLN A 72 15.38 17.03 5.63
C GLN A 72 14.77 16.74 7.01
N ASP A 73 13.66 17.40 7.34
CA ASP A 73 12.90 17.14 8.54
C ASP A 73 12.00 15.90 8.36
N PRO A 74 12.23 14.80 9.10
CA PRO A 74 11.45 13.57 8.94
C PRO A 74 9.97 13.69 9.32
N SER A 75 9.55 14.77 9.96
CA SER A 75 8.14 15.01 10.31
C SER A 75 7.31 15.61 9.16
N GLN A 76 7.97 16.07 8.11
CA GLN A 76 7.31 16.72 6.99
C GLN A 76 6.76 15.70 5.98
N LEU A 77 5.60 16.02 5.42
CA LEU A 77 4.95 15.19 4.41
C LEU A 77 5.84 15.00 3.18
N GLU A 78 6.43 16.09 2.69
CA GLU A 78 7.30 16.07 1.53
C GLU A 78 8.49 15.13 1.71
N THR A 79 9.14 15.16 2.89
CA THR A 79 10.25 14.26 3.21
C THR A 79 9.82 12.78 3.16
N ALA A 80 8.63 12.47 3.67
CA ALA A 80 8.10 11.10 3.61
C ALA A 80 7.81 10.66 2.17
N LEU A 81 7.31 11.55 1.33
CA LEU A 81 7.07 11.28 -0.10
C LEU A 81 8.37 11.13 -0.87
N ASP A 82 9.37 11.98 -0.64
CA ASP A 82 10.71 11.83 -1.20
C ASP A 82 11.31 10.45 -0.87
N ARG A 83 11.07 9.96 0.34
CA ARG A 83 11.52 8.62 0.75
C ARG A 83 10.83 7.53 -0.06
N ILE A 84 9.52 7.60 -0.25
CA ILE A 84 8.76 6.61 -1.04
C ILE A 84 9.23 6.61 -2.50
N VAL A 85 9.38 7.79 -3.11
CA VAL A 85 9.89 7.92 -4.48
C VAL A 85 11.29 7.34 -4.60
N TRP A 86 12.17 7.66 -3.65
CA TRP A 86 13.52 7.09 -3.60
C TRP A 86 13.51 5.55 -3.48
N GLU A 87 12.58 4.97 -2.71
CA GLU A 87 12.45 3.51 -2.59
C GLU A 87 12.04 2.86 -3.90
N VAL A 88 11.16 3.51 -4.68
CA VAL A 88 10.79 3.05 -6.03
C VAL A 88 12.00 3.10 -6.96
N GLU A 89 12.72 4.23 -7.01
CA GLU A 89 13.87 4.44 -7.89
C GLU A 89 15.04 3.49 -7.61
N ASN A 90 15.19 3.06 -6.36
CA ASN A 90 16.30 2.22 -5.92
C ASN A 90 15.90 0.75 -5.69
N ASP A 91 14.67 0.37 -6.02
CA ASP A 91 14.10 -0.97 -5.82
C ASP A 91 14.28 -1.46 -4.36
N VAL A 92 13.97 -0.58 -3.42
CA VAL A 92 14.10 -0.84 -1.99
C VAL A 92 12.73 -1.05 -1.37
N GLN A 93 12.65 -1.83 -0.30
CA GLN A 93 11.46 -2.13 0.49
C GLN A 93 10.46 -3.07 -0.20
N TRP A 94 10.24 -2.98 -1.52
CA TRP A 94 9.40 -3.91 -2.27
C TRP A 94 10.09 -5.27 -2.44
N GLY A 95 9.42 -6.37 -2.06
CA GLY A 95 10.07 -7.68 -2.13
C GLY A 95 9.17 -8.84 -1.72
N TYR A 96 9.77 -9.97 -1.46
CA TYR A 96 9.05 -11.18 -1.04
C TYR A 96 8.15 -10.91 0.17
N SER A 97 6.95 -11.50 0.16
CA SER A 97 6.04 -11.44 1.30
C SER A 97 6.66 -12.09 2.55
N ALA A 98 6.06 -11.83 3.72
CA ALA A 98 6.46 -12.50 4.96
C ALA A 98 6.35 -14.04 4.89
N PHE A 99 5.63 -14.56 3.90
CA PHE A 99 5.43 -16.00 3.66
C PHE A 99 6.30 -16.56 2.51
N GLY A 100 7.22 -15.77 1.97
CA GLY A 100 8.15 -16.18 0.91
C GLY A 100 7.54 -16.14 -0.50
N GLU A 101 6.39 -15.53 -0.71
CA GLU A 101 5.80 -15.36 -2.04
C GLU A 101 6.48 -14.18 -2.77
N PRO A 102 6.87 -14.33 -4.05
CA PRO A 102 7.39 -13.22 -4.82
C PRO A 102 6.29 -12.21 -5.14
N PRO A 103 6.63 -10.92 -5.27
CA PRO A 103 5.68 -9.93 -5.77
C PRO A 103 5.31 -10.24 -7.23
N PRO A 104 4.10 -9.86 -7.67
CA PRO A 104 3.66 -10.08 -9.06
C PRO A 104 4.47 -9.28 -10.09
N TYR A 105 5.08 -8.19 -9.65
CA TYR A 105 5.92 -7.26 -10.42
C TYR A 105 6.78 -6.41 -9.48
N ASP A 106 7.73 -5.63 -10.04
CA ASP A 106 8.58 -4.72 -9.28
C ASP A 106 7.81 -3.49 -8.76
N PHE A 107 8.45 -2.70 -7.91
CA PHE A 107 7.81 -1.55 -7.29
C PHE A 107 7.46 -0.45 -8.31
N TYR A 108 8.30 -0.24 -9.32
CA TYR A 108 7.99 0.72 -10.37
C TYR A 108 6.73 0.29 -11.15
N THR A 109 6.62 -0.97 -11.54
CA THR A 109 5.43 -1.49 -12.24
C THR A 109 4.17 -1.36 -11.36
N PHE A 110 4.28 -1.55 -10.05
CA PHE A 110 3.18 -1.26 -9.12
C PHE A 110 2.68 0.17 -9.26
N THR A 111 3.58 1.17 -9.34
CA THR A 111 3.18 2.58 -9.45
C THR A 111 2.42 2.88 -10.73
N GLN A 112 2.61 2.07 -11.78
CA GLN A 112 1.98 2.21 -13.09
C GLN A 112 0.73 1.35 -13.25
N SER A 113 0.38 0.54 -12.25
CA SER A 113 -0.73 -0.40 -12.34
C SER A 113 -2.08 0.29 -12.39
N MET A 114 -2.98 -0.24 -13.23
CA MET A 114 -4.38 0.16 -13.36
C MET A 114 -5.33 -0.87 -12.72
N GLU A 115 -4.80 -1.82 -11.97
CA GLU A 115 -5.63 -2.75 -11.20
C GLU A 115 -6.49 -2.01 -10.17
N ALA A 116 -7.57 -2.65 -9.71
CA ALA A 116 -8.46 -2.03 -8.72
C ALA A 116 -7.68 -1.56 -7.47
N PRO A 117 -7.98 -0.36 -6.93
CA PRO A 117 -7.28 0.17 -5.76
C PRO A 117 -7.26 -0.80 -4.57
N SER A 118 -8.35 -1.51 -4.33
CA SER A 118 -8.44 -2.55 -3.29
C SER A 118 -7.46 -3.70 -3.51
N VAL A 119 -7.22 -4.12 -4.75
CA VAL A 119 -6.20 -5.13 -5.09
C VAL A 119 -4.81 -4.59 -4.83
N LEU A 120 -4.53 -3.37 -5.27
CA LEU A 120 -3.23 -2.71 -5.08
C LEU A 120 -2.93 -2.47 -3.59
N ALA A 121 -3.95 -2.14 -2.78
CA ALA A 121 -3.78 -2.07 -1.32
C ALA A 121 -3.35 -3.41 -0.73
N MET A 122 -3.89 -4.54 -1.21
CA MET A 122 -3.51 -5.87 -0.75
C MET A 122 -2.11 -6.30 -1.23
N TYR A 123 -1.67 -5.82 -2.39
CA TYR A 123 -0.28 -6.01 -2.82
C TYR A 123 0.67 -5.17 -1.97
N PHE A 124 0.32 -3.91 -1.68
CA PHE A 124 1.16 -3.04 -0.87
C PHE A 124 1.37 -3.59 0.54
N ILE A 125 0.31 -4.02 1.25
CA ILE A 125 0.47 -4.65 2.56
C ILE A 125 1.34 -5.91 2.48
N ARG A 126 1.19 -6.73 1.43
CA ARG A 126 1.87 -8.03 1.30
C ARG A 126 3.35 -7.89 0.95
N PHE A 127 3.70 -6.98 0.05
CA PHE A 127 5.04 -6.91 -0.56
C PHE A 127 5.87 -5.71 -0.10
N TYR A 128 5.22 -4.67 0.44
CA TYR A 128 5.89 -3.50 1.00
C TYR A 128 5.88 -3.51 2.53
N GLU A 129 4.72 -3.57 3.16
CA GLU A 129 4.57 -3.53 4.64
C GLU A 129 5.03 -4.85 5.29
N ARG A 130 4.59 -5.97 4.75
CA ARG A 130 4.93 -7.35 5.16
C ARG A 130 4.67 -7.65 6.64
N PRO A 131 3.51 -7.30 7.20
CA PRO A 131 3.16 -7.65 8.56
C PRO A 131 2.96 -9.16 8.71
N ALA A 132 2.95 -9.65 9.95
CA ALA A 132 2.66 -11.05 10.25
C ALA A 132 1.22 -11.44 9.85
N ASP A 133 0.26 -10.53 9.94
CA ASP A 133 -1.11 -10.71 9.46
C ASP A 133 -1.38 -9.77 8.27
N VAL A 134 -1.47 -10.36 7.08
CA VAL A 134 -1.82 -9.66 5.83
C VAL A 134 -3.33 -9.68 5.54
N ASN A 135 -4.14 -10.38 6.34
CA ASN A 135 -5.59 -10.45 6.15
C ASN A 135 -6.29 -9.22 6.73
N GLN A 136 -6.09 -8.08 6.08
CA GLN A 136 -6.62 -6.78 6.49
C GLN A 136 -7.48 -6.16 5.37
N PRO A 137 -8.66 -6.76 5.05
CA PRO A 137 -9.49 -6.36 3.90
C PRO A 137 -9.99 -4.92 3.97
N TRP A 138 -10.06 -4.33 5.17
CA TRP A 138 -10.44 -2.93 5.34
C TRP A 138 -9.49 -1.96 4.64
N ARG A 139 -8.23 -2.31 4.42
CA ARG A 139 -7.27 -1.48 3.65
C ARG A 139 -7.70 -1.35 2.18
N GLY A 140 -8.26 -2.42 1.62
CA GLY A 140 -8.89 -2.37 0.30
C GLY A 140 -10.09 -1.43 0.26
N THR A 141 -10.99 -1.54 1.24
CA THR A 141 -12.14 -0.62 1.35
C THR A 141 -11.72 0.84 1.52
N GLN A 142 -10.64 1.08 2.27
CA GLN A 142 -10.07 2.43 2.42
C GLN A 142 -9.47 2.93 1.10
N ALA A 143 -8.83 2.05 0.33
CA ALA A 143 -8.28 2.40 -0.98
C ALA A 143 -9.39 2.78 -1.98
N ASP A 144 -10.48 2.01 -2.03
CA ASP A 144 -11.63 2.31 -2.87
C ASP A 144 -12.27 3.65 -2.48
N PHE A 145 -12.41 3.94 -1.17
CA PHE A 145 -12.84 5.25 -0.67
C PHE A 145 -11.93 6.40 -1.14
N TRP A 146 -10.60 6.22 -1.09
CA TRP A 146 -9.68 7.27 -1.54
C TRP A 146 -9.74 7.48 -3.05
N TYR A 147 -9.91 6.42 -3.83
CA TYR A 147 -10.12 6.53 -5.27
C TYR A 147 -11.36 7.39 -5.57
N GLU A 148 -12.52 7.02 -4.99
CA GLU A 148 -13.76 7.78 -5.15
C GLU A 148 -13.60 9.23 -4.69
N TYR A 149 -12.98 9.45 -3.54
CA TYR A 149 -12.78 10.80 -3.00
C TYR A 149 -11.93 11.71 -3.91
N LEU A 150 -10.90 11.17 -4.54
CA LEU A 150 -9.97 11.92 -5.38
C LEU A 150 -10.49 12.12 -6.81
N THR A 151 -11.24 11.18 -7.36
CA THR A 151 -11.74 11.22 -8.74
C THR A 151 -13.18 11.67 -8.86
N GLY A 152 -14.00 11.46 -7.83
CA GLY A 152 -15.46 11.57 -7.89
C GLY A 152 -16.14 10.41 -8.64
N GLU A 153 -15.41 9.34 -8.94
CA GLU A 153 -15.88 8.17 -9.68
C GLU A 153 -15.82 6.92 -8.80
N GLU A 154 -16.67 5.92 -9.08
CA GLU A 154 -16.57 4.62 -8.43
C GLU A 154 -15.26 3.92 -8.82
N PRO A 155 -14.58 3.23 -7.87
CA PRO A 155 -13.36 2.50 -8.19
C PRO A 155 -13.65 1.33 -9.13
N PRO A 156 -12.72 0.97 -10.02
CA PRO A 156 -12.86 -0.21 -10.85
C PRO A 156 -12.98 -1.47 -9.99
N ASN A 157 -13.92 -2.33 -10.33
CA ASN A 157 -14.12 -3.58 -9.62
C ASN A 157 -12.86 -4.47 -9.67
N PRO A 158 -12.52 -5.13 -8.57
CA PRO A 158 -11.48 -6.16 -8.59
C PRO A 158 -11.87 -7.29 -9.56
N PRO A 159 -10.90 -7.97 -10.18
CA PRO A 159 -11.20 -9.10 -11.04
C PRO A 159 -11.99 -10.17 -10.28
N ASP A 160 -12.96 -10.78 -10.94
CA ASP A 160 -13.71 -11.90 -10.35
C ASP A 160 -12.75 -12.98 -9.85
N PRO A 161 -12.99 -13.51 -8.64
CA PRO A 161 -12.17 -14.60 -8.14
C PRO A 161 -12.23 -15.77 -9.13
N PRO A 162 -11.12 -16.48 -9.39
CA PRO A 162 -11.09 -17.59 -10.33
C PRO A 162 -12.21 -18.57 -9.98
N ILE A 163 -13.06 -18.88 -10.96
CA ILE A 163 -14.18 -19.80 -10.78
C ILE A 163 -13.62 -21.13 -10.31
N SER A 164 -13.76 -21.40 -9.02
CA SER A 164 -13.46 -22.71 -8.47
C SER A 164 -14.35 -23.73 -9.15
N ARG A 165 -13.82 -24.46 -10.13
CA ARG A 165 -14.49 -25.64 -10.67
C ARG A 165 -14.58 -26.66 -9.55
N LYS A 166 -15.63 -26.58 -8.72
CA LYS A 166 -15.99 -27.71 -7.87
C LYS A 166 -16.12 -28.91 -8.78
N LYS A 167 -15.21 -29.88 -8.64
CA LYS A 167 -15.38 -31.19 -9.29
C LYS A 167 -16.75 -31.70 -8.87
N MET A 168 -17.70 -31.77 -9.82
CA MET A 168 -18.96 -32.46 -9.54
C MET A 168 -18.62 -33.89 -9.14
N PRO A 169 -19.20 -34.39 -8.05
CA PRO A 169 -19.02 -35.79 -7.67
C PRO A 169 -19.48 -36.70 -8.82
N ILE A 170 -18.64 -37.64 -9.21
CA ILE A 170 -18.83 -38.57 -10.33
C ILE A 170 -20.16 -39.33 -10.27
N TYR A 171 -20.76 -39.50 -9.08
CA TYR A 171 -22.02 -40.24 -8.92
C TYR A 171 -23.27 -39.56 -9.51
N MET A 172 -23.18 -38.27 -9.93
CA MET A 172 -24.29 -37.61 -10.64
C MET A 172 -24.32 -37.90 -12.17
N MET A 173 -23.34 -38.60 -12.72
CA MET A 173 -23.27 -38.92 -14.14
C MET A 173 -23.90 -40.28 -14.50
N LEU A 174 -24.39 -41.06 -13.56
CA LEU A 174 -24.98 -42.39 -13.77
C LEU A 174 -26.47 -42.39 -13.40
N ARG A 175 -27.32 -41.74 -14.22
CA ARG A 175 -28.73 -42.12 -14.32
C ARG A 175 -28.92 -42.74 -15.68
N PRO A 176 -29.21 -44.07 -15.78
CA PRO A 176 -29.73 -44.67 -17.00
C PRO A 176 -31.17 -44.18 -17.22
N PHE A 177 -31.51 -44.00 -18.48
CA PHE A 177 -32.86 -43.74 -18.97
C PHE A 177 -33.80 -44.94 -18.69
#